data_c23b83334a47f0999a06cd869fe8ceca
#
_entry.id   c23b83334a47f0999a06cd869fe8ceca
#
_cell.length_a   1.000
_cell.length_b   1.000
_cell.length_c   1.000
_cell.angle_alpha   90.00
_cell.angle_beta   90.00
_cell.angle_gamma   90.00
#
_symmetry.space_group_name_H-M   'P 1'
#
loop_
_entity.id
_entity.type
_entity.pdbx_description
1 polymer ?
#
loop_
_entity_poly.entity_id
_entity_poly.type
_entity_poly.pdbx_seq_one_letter_code
_entity_poly.pdbx_strand_id
1 'polypeptide(L)'
;MVAAAVLNGCAYIGEPLPPLMNIPQRAAGLAAVERGTNLVVHFSLPTLTTEGQVLKQGVRLDLRIGLKPTGAFNASTWAAGAKAVRPDTVANGVAEYRIPSGDWVSREVAVAVRIVGANGRENGWSDPVFVTVVPPVGQPRDVDAEAAPQGVRLTWQGKSPAYVVLRRGPDEKDFATVGRSEKNEWIDATAQFGKPYTYLVMAVAPAGKGEAQSELSQEASVTPIDTFPPATPTGLRAVASPSSIELAWDRNTEPTLTGYRVYRGLGNGPLERIGDSDIAAYSDRKVEAGKTYRYAVTAVKKNGKESAPSAAVEASTP
;
A
#
# COMPACT_ATOMS: atom_id res chain seq x y z
N MET A 1 -47.47 -28.23 -68.43
CA MET A 1 -47.80 -26.96 -67.77
C MET A 1 -47.06 -26.89 -66.43
N VAL A 2 -46.02 -26.07 -66.37
CA VAL A 2 -45.22 -25.82 -65.16
C VAL A 2 -45.72 -24.48 -64.59
N ALA A 3 -46.31 -24.54 -63.43
CA ALA A 3 -46.76 -23.30 -62.73
C ALA A 3 -45.56 -22.73 -61.96
N ALA A 4 -45.11 -21.54 -62.37
CA ALA A 4 -44.12 -20.75 -61.63
C ALA A 4 -44.82 -20.02 -60.48
N ALA A 5 -44.48 -20.36 -59.23
CA ALA A 5 -44.89 -19.63 -58.03
C ALA A 5 -43.98 -18.43 -57.86
N VAL A 6 -44.53 -17.24 -58.04
CA VAL A 6 -43.87 -15.95 -57.72
C VAL A 6 -44.00 -15.72 -56.25
N LEU A 7 -42.90 -15.85 -55.46
CA LEU A 7 -42.79 -15.43 -54.08
C LEU A 7 -42.60 -13.90 -54.03
N ASN A 8 -43.68 -13.17 -53.76
CA ASN A 8 -43.59 -11.75 -53.38
C ASN A 8 -43.12 -11.64 -51.91
N GLY A 9 -41.79 -11.51 -51.72
CA GLY A 9 -41.21 -11.13 -50.47
C GLY A 9 -41.47 -9.65 -50.19
N CYS A 10 -42.47 -9.31 -49.35
CA CYS A 10 -42.56 -7.97 -48.77
C CYS A 10 -41.40 -7.76 -47.81
N ALA A 11 -40.32 -7.13 -48.30
CA ALA A 11 -39.29 -6.58 -47.44
C ALA A 11 -39.92 -5.42 -46.65
N TYR A 12 -40.20 -5.60 -45.38
CA TYR A 12 -40.59 -4.51 -44.49
C TYR A 12 -39.35 -3.64 -44.29
N ILE A 13 -39.31 -2.52 -44.94
CA ILE A 13 -38.30 -1.48 -44.69
C ILE A 13 -38.72 -0.83 -43.38
N GLY A 14 -38.06 -1.20 -42.29
CA GLY A 14 -38.27 -0.54 -41.00
C GLY A 14 -38.07 0.95 -41.09
N GLU A 15 -38.73 1.70 -40.20
CA GLU A 15 -38.55 3.16 -40.14
C GLU A 15 -37.08 3.53 -40.09
N PRO A 16 -36.62 4.58 -40.81
CA PRO A 16 -35.23 5.03 -40.73
C PRO A 16 -34.85 5.30 -39.27
N LEU A 17 -33.78 4.69 -38.80
CA LEU A 17 -33.24 5.00 -37.47
C LEU A 17 -32.93 6.50 -37.40
N PRO A 18 -33.28 7.18 -36.30
CA PRO A 18 -32.93 8.57 -36.11
C PRO A 18 -31.41 8.76 -36.24
N PRO A 19 -30.97 9.89 -36.81
CA PRO A 19 -29.55 10.14 -36.98
C PRO A 19 -28.83 10.13 -35.62
N LEU A 20 -27.69 9.39 -35.55
CA LEU A 20 -26.87 9.31 -34.36
C LEU A 20 -26.43 10.71 -33.93
N MET A 21 -26.62 11.03 -32.68
CA MET A 21 -26.29 12.36 -32.13
C MET A 21 -24.76 12.51 -31.88
N ASN A 22 -24.00 11.40 -31.76
CA ASN A 22 -22.56 11.38 -31.51
C ASN A 22 -22.17 12.26 -30.29
N ILE A 23 -22.92 12.15 -29.20
CA ILE A 23 -22.66 12.87 -27.97
C ILE A 23 -21.67 12.03 -27.13
N PRO A 24 -20.51 12.56 -26.70
CA PRO A 24 -19.61 11.82 -25.83
C PRO A 24 -20.29 11.45 -24.50
N GLN A 25 -19.96 10.28 -23.96
CA GLN A 25 -20.30 9.98 -22.56
C GLN A 25 -19.59 10.96 -21.62
N ARG A 26 -20.07 11.07 -20.39
CA ARG A 26 -19.41 11.88 -19.35
C ARG A 26 -18.03 11.30 -19.01
N ALA A 27 -17.15 12.15 -18.49
CA ALA A 27 -15.90 11.71 -17.88
C ALA A 27 -16.17 10.74 -16.73
N ALA A 28 -15.38 9.70 -16.61
CA ALA A 28 -15.47 8.73 -15.53
C ALA A 28 -14.30 8.90 -14.55
N GLY A 29 -14.55 8.60 -13.26
CA GLY A 29 -13.50 8.58 -12.26
C GLY A 29 -12.88 9.96 -11.99
N LEU A 30 -13.65 11.05 -12.09
CA LEU A 30 -13.16 12.36 -11.68
C LEU A 30 -12.74 12.33 -10.22
N ALA A 31 -11.45 12.57 -9.97
CA ALA A 31 -10.88 12.68 -8.64
C ALA A 31 -10.00 13.94 -8.55
N ALA A 32 -9.96 14.53 -7.38
CA ALA A 32 -9.13 15.68 -7.08
C ALA A 32 -8.58 15.55 -5.66
N VAL A 33 -7.28 15.77 -5.51
CA VAL A 33 -6.60 15.74 -4.22
C VAL A 33 -5.61 16.90 -4.15
N GLU A 34 -5.46 17.51 -2.99
CA GLU A 34 -4.39 18.46 -2.75
C GLU A 34 -3.08 17.71 -2.55
N ARG A 35 -2.05 18.05 -3.35
CA ARG A 35 -0.71 17.50 -3.24
C ARG A 35 0.31 18.63 -3.29
N GLY A 36 1.02 18.82 -2.18
CA GLY A 36 1.93 19.94 -2.01
C GLY A 36 1.22 21.28 -2.19
N THR A 37 1.63 22.04 -3.19
CA THR A 37 1.05 23.36 -3.53
C THR A 37 0.04 23.30 -4.68
N ASN A 38 -0.40 22.10 -5.09
CA ASN A 38 -1.29 21.92 -6.22
C ASN A 38 -2.50 21.05 -5.86
N LEU A 39 -3.60 21.31 -6.55
CA LEU A 39 -4.68 20.35 -6.69
C LEU A 39 -4.36 19.47 -7.91
N VAL A 40 -4.19 18.19 -7.69
CA VAL A 40 -4.01 17.18 -8.74
C VAL A 40 -5.38 16.61 -9.05
N VAL A 41 -5.83 16.79 -10.29
CA VAL A 41 -7.12 16.34 -10.78
C VAL A 41 -6.89 15.35 -11.91
N HIS A 42 -7.57 14.22 -11.88
CA HIS A 42 -7.52 13.24 -12.96
C HIS A 42 -8.90 12.63 -13.24
N PHE A 43 -9.11 12.19 -14.47
CA PHE A 43 -10.29 11.45 -14.90
C PHE A 43 -10.03 10.69 -16.20
N SER A 44 -10.84 9.66 -16.44
CA SER A 44 -10.78 8.88 -17.68
C SER A 44 -11.63 9.52 -18.77
N LEU A 45 -11.07 9.57 -19.98
CA LEU A 45 -11.76 10.04 -21.17
C LEU A 45 -12.76 8.97 -21.66
N PRO A 46 -13.97 9.38 -22.11
CA PRO A 46 -14.89 8.44 -22.70
C PRO A 46 -14.37 7.95 -24.06
N THR A 47 -14.53 6.66 -24.31
CA THR A 47 -14.27 6.03 -25.63
C THR A 47 -15.54 5.86 -26.45
N LEU A 48 -16.71 6.05 -25.83
CA LEU A 48 -18.03 5.82 -26.42
C LEU A 48 -18.89 7.08 -26.39
N THR A 49 -19.87 7.10 -27.27
CA THR A 49 -21.00 8.05 -27.24
C THR A 49 -22.09 7.56 -26.29
N THR A 50 -23.06 8.41 -26.01
CA THR A 50 -24.26 8.05 -25.23
C THR A 50 -25.11 6.95 -25.86
N GLU A 51 -24.94 6.71 -27.16
CA GLU A 51 -25.60 5.66 -27.95
C GLU A 51 -24.74 4.38 -28.04
N GLY A 52 -23.62 4.31 -27.31
CA GLY A 52 -22.72 3.15 -27.31
C GLY A 52 -21.82 3.01 -28.55
N GLN A 53 -21.75 4.01 -29.40
CA GLN A 53 -20.85 4.02 -30.55
C GLN A 53 -19.46 4.48 -30.19
N VAL A 54 -18.43 3.94 -30.82
CA VAL A 54 -17.04 4.39 -30.61
C VAL A 54 -16.88 5.84 -31.07
N LEU A 55 -16.27 6.66 -30.22
CA LEU A 55 -15.91 8.04 -30.56
C LEU A 55 -14.81 8.04 -31.63
N LYS A 56 -15.16 8.47 -32.85
CA LYS A 56 -14.26 8.50 -34.02
C LYS A 56 -13.44 9.79 -34.11
N GLN A 57 -13.79 10.81 -33.36
CA GLN A 57 -13.16 12.14 -33.40
C GLN A 57 -12.72 12.55 -32.00
N GLY A 58 -11.72 13.44 -31.93
CA GLY A 58 -11.23 14.00 -30.68
C GLY A 58 -12.32 14.76 -29.92
N VAL A 59 -12.12 14.87 -28.60
CA VAL A 59 -12.99 15.63 -27.72
C VAL A 59 -12.26 16.85 -27.16
N ARG A 60 -12.99 17.89 -26.81
CA ARG A 60 -12.48 19.04 -26.06
C ARG A 60 -12.87 18.90 -24.60
N LEU A 61 -11.91 19.09 -23.73
CA LEU A 61 -12.07 19.01 -22.27
C LEU A 61 -12.34 20.43 -21.73
N ASP A 62 -13.42 20.59 -20.96
CA ASP A 62 -13.77 21.82 -20.26
C ASP A 62 -13.80 21.52 -18.76
N LEU A 63 -12.64 21.61 -18.09
CA LEU A 63 -12.54 21.47 -16.65
C LEU A 63 -12.66 22.85 -16.00
N ARG A 64 -13.49 22.92 -14.98
CA ARG A 64 -13.71 24.11 -14.18
C ARG A 64 -13.39 23.87 -12.72
N ILE A 65 -12.83 24.90 -12.08
CA ILE A 65 -12.58 24.97 -10.65
C ILE A 65 -13.02 26.31 -10.08
N GLY A 66 -13.64 26.28 -8.92
CA GLY A 66 -14.11 27.50 -8.25
C GLY A 66 -14.62 27.20 -6.84
N LEU A 67 -14.95 28.24 -6.09
CA LEU A 67 -15.49 28.06 -4.75
C LEU A 67 -16.75 27.19 -4.77
N LYS A 68 -16.87 26.30 -3.81
CA LYS A 68 -18.10 25.55 -3.58
C LYS A 68 -19.20 26.50 -3.13
N PRO A 69 -20.37 26.51 -3.75
CA PRO A 69 -21.49 27.34 -3.31
C PRO A 69 -22.05 26.85 -1.96
N THR A 70 -22.69 27.76 -1.22
CA THR A 70 -23.25 27.48 0.11
C THR A 70 -24.61 26.74 0.07
N GLY A 71 -25.21 26.56 -1.10
CA GLY A 71 -26.48 25.87 -1.27
C GLY A 71 -26.38 24.64 -2.15
N ALA A 72 -27.51 24.23 -2.73
CA ALA A 72 -27.57 23.14 -3.69
C ALA A 72 -26.64 23.44 -4.89
N PHE A 73 -25.79 22.48 -5.23
CA PHE A 73 -24.85 22.62 -6.34
C PHE A 73 -25.56 22.48 -7.68
N ASN A 74 -25.49 23.52 -8.50
CA ASN A 74 -25.90 23.48 -9.91
C ASN A 74 -24.66 23.72 -10.77
N ALA A 75 -24.22 22.66 -11.45
CA ALA A 75 -22.96 22.68 -12.21
C ALA A 75 -22.97 23.76 -13.32
N SER A 76 -24.06 23.95 -14.05
CA SER A 76 -24.12 24.89 -15.17
C SER A 76 -24.05 26.35 -14.71
N THR A 77 -24.78 26.70 -13.64
CA THR A 77 -24.75 28.04 -13.06
C THR A 77 -23.40 28.33 -12.42
N TRP A 78 -22.85 27.36 -11.65
CA TRP A 78 -21.57 27.49 -11.00
C TRP A 78 -20.43 27.64 -12.02
N ALA A 79 -20.44 26.84 -13.09
CA ALA A 79 -19.37 26.83 -14.09
C ALA A 79 -19.25 28.17 -14.85
N ALA A 80 -20.31 28.96 -14.93
CA ALA A 80 -20.27 30.28 -15.56
C ALA A 80 -19.30 31.26 -14.86
N GLY A 81 -19.16 31.12 -13.52
CA GLY A 81 -18.23 31.92 -12.71
C GLY A 81 -16.91 31.20 -12.35
N ALA A 82 -16.79 29.92 -12.67
CA ALA A 82 -15.63 29.11 -12.32
C ALA A 82 -14.48 29.27 -13.33
N LYS A 83 -13.24 29.17 -12.86
CA LYS A 83 -12.02 29.26 -13.68
C LYS A 83 -11.89 28.03 -14.59
N ALA A 84 -11.72 28.25 -15.89
CA ALA A 84 -11.39 27.20 -16.84
C ALA A 84 -9.90 26.85 -16.73
N VAL A 85 -9.59 25.55 -16.75
CA VAL A 85 -8.21 25.04 -16.68
C VAL A 85 -7.94 24.11 -17.87
N ARG A 86 -6.72 24.18 -18.40
CA ARG A 86 -6.24 23.27 -19.44
C ARG A 86 -5.52 22.06 -18.81
N PRO A 87 -5.58 20.86 -19.42
CA PRO A 87 -4.84 19.71 -18.94
C PRO A 87 -3.33 19.92 -19.09
N ASP A 88 -2.56 19.41 -18.14
CA ASP A 88 -1.10 19.32 -18.24
C ASP A 88 -0.72 18.15 -19.14
N THR A 89 -1.38 17.00 -18.96
CA THR A 89 -1.17 15.81 -19.79
C THR A 89 -2.50 15.14 -20.15
N VAL A 90 -2.52 14.53 -21.35
CA VAL A 90 -3.55 13.59 -21.78
C VAL A 90 -2.85 12.40 -22.39
N ALA A 91 -2.84 11.30 -21.68
CA ALA A 91 -2.15 10.07 -22.09
C ALA A 91 -2.95 8.82 -21.69
N ASN A 92 -2.93 7.79 -22.50
CA ASN A 92 -3.55 6.49 -22.23
C ASN A 92 -5.05 6.59 -21.82
N GLY A 93 -5.77 7.55 -22.39
CA GLY A 93 -7.18 7.77 -22.05
C GLY A 93 -7.43 8.47 -20.71
N VAL A 94 -6.39 8.97 -20.04
CA VAL A 94 -6.49 9.74 -18.79
C VAL A 94 -6.04 11.18 -19.02
N ALA A 95 -6.80 12.13 -18.49
CA ALA A 95 -6.41 13.53 -18.41
C ALA A 95 -5.96 13.86 -16.99
N GLU A 96 -4.82 14.53 -16.84
CA GLU A 96 -4.28 15.01 -15.58
C GLU A 96 -4.09 16.53 -15.62
N TYR A 97 -4.39 17.16 -14.48
CA TYR A 97 -4.26 18.60 -14.26
C TYR A 97 -3.54 18.85 -12.94
N ARG A 98 -2.62 19.80 -12.95
CA ARG A 98 -1.95 20.34 -11.75
C ARG A 98 -2.31 21.80 -11.62
N ILE A 99 -3.14 22.12 -10.66
CA ILE A 99 -3.73 23.44 -10.49
C ILE A 99 -3.15 24.05 -9.21
N PRO A 100 -2.41 25.17 -9.26
CA PRO A 100 -1.92 25.82 -8.05
C PRO A 100 -3.06 26.08 -7.06
N SER A 101 -2.87 25.62 -5.80
CA SER A 101 -3.92 25.69 -4.76
C SER A 101 -3.91 26.98 -3.94
N GLY A 102 -2.89 27.82 -4.09
CA GLY A 102 -2.65 28.99 -3.25
C GLY A 102 -3.83 29.97 -3.14
N ASP A 103 -4.59 30.17 -4.23
CA ASP A 103 -5.76 31.06 -4.25
C ASP A 103 -6.93 30.57 -3.37
N TRP A 104 -6.92 29.31 -2.96
CA TRP A 104 -8.04 28.65 -2.27
C TRP A 104 -7.71 28.09 -0.89
N VAL A 105 -6.54 28.38 -0.34
CA VAL A 105 -6.13 27.93 1.00
C VAL A 105 -7.20 28.31 2.04
N SER A 106 -7.58 27.35 2.88
CA SER A 106 -8.63 27.42 3.90
C SER A 106 -10.05 27.58 3.32
N ARG A 107 -10.27 27.17 2.09
CA ARG A 107 -11.57 27.18 1.41
C ARG A 107 -11.93 25.81 0.85
N GLU A 108 -13.22 25.59 0.64
CA GLU A 108 -13.72 24.43 -0.09
C GLU A 108 -13.98 24.80 -1.54
N VAL A 109 -13.38 24.04 -2.47
CA VAL A 109 -13.55 24.22 -3.91
C VAL A 109 -14.35 23.08 -4.52
N ALA A 110 -15.05 23.36 -5.60
CA ALA A 110 -15.66 22.37 -6.47
C ALA A 110 -14.83 22.24 -7.75
N VAL A 111 -14.71 21.01 -8.24
CA VAL A 111 -14.12 20.68 -9.54
C VAL A 111 -15.15 19.90 -10.33
N ALA A 112 -15.40 20.29 -11.57
CA ALA A 112 -16.26 19.55 -12.49
C ALA A 112 -15.69 19.62 -13.91
N VAL A 113 -15.97 18.59 -14.70
CA VAL A 113 -15.51 18.50 -16.09
C VAL A 113 -16.68 18.22 -17.02
N ARG A 114 -16.61 18.78 -18.22
CA ARG A 114 -17.52 18.55 -19.31
C ARG A 114 -16.74 18.12 -20.56
N ILE A 115 -17.21 17.07 -21.22
CA ILE A 115 -16.63 16.57 -22.46
C ILE A 115 -17.45 17.08 -23.63
N VAL A 116 -16.81 17.79 -24.53
CA VAL A 116 -17.45 18.36 -25.74
C VAL A 116 -16.91 17.64 -26.97
N GLY A 117 -17.82 17.03 -27.72
CA GLY A 117 -17.47 16.36 -28.97
C GLY A 117 -17.00 17.34 -30.06
N ALA A 118 -16.41 16.84 -31.12
CA ALA A 118 -15.95 17.64 -32.28
C ALA A 118 -17.10 18.38 -32.97
N ASN A 119 -18.32 17.84 -32.86
CA ASN A 119 -19.56 18.45 -33.37
C ASN A 119 -20.16 19.54 -32.44
N GLY A 120 -19.47 19.87 -31.34
CA GLY A 120 -19.91 20.84 -30.33
C GLY A 120 -20.97 20.31 -29.33
N ARG A 121 -21.44 19.07 -29.48
CA ARG A 121 -22.42 18.46 -28.58
C ARG A 121 -21.75 17.92 -27.31
N GLU A 122 -22.48 17.87 -26.18
CA GLU A 122 -21.99 17.45 -24.87
C GLU A 122 -23.11 16.81 -24.05
N ASN A 123 -22.76 16.02 -23.04
CA ASN A 123 -23.66 15.29 -22.14
C ASN A 123 -23.66 15.87 -20.72
N GLY A 124 -23.60 17.20 -20.61
CA GLY A 124 -23.57 17.90 -19.33
C GLY A 124 -22.26 17.79 -18.57
N TRP A 125 -22.24 18.35 -17.37
CA TRP A 125 -21.14 18.31 -16.44
C TRP A 125 -21.09 16.96 -15.72
N SER A 126 -19.88 16.55 -15.31
CA SER A 126 -19.70 15.45 -14.35
C SER A 126 -20.34 15.79 -13.01
N ASP A 127 -20.50 14.79 -12.15
CA ASP A 127 -20.70 15.04 -10.73
C ASP A 127 -19.49 15.81 -10.20
N PRO A 128 -19.71 16.81 -9.31
CA PRO A 128 -18.62 17.61 -8.78
C PRO A 128 -17.80 16.85 -7.75
N VAL A 129 -16.50 17.08 -7.74
CA VAL A 129 -15.63 16.71 -6.63
C VAL A 129 -15.37 17.95 -5.77
N PHE A 130 -15.56 17.81 -4.46
CA PHE A 130 -15.30 18.88 -3.50
C PHE A 130 -14.00 18.61 -2.77
N VAL A 131 -13.14 19.63 -2.70
CA VAL A 131 -11.83 19.55 -2.02
C VAL A 131 -11.74 20.69 -1.03
N THR A 132 -11.46 20.39 0.23
CA THR A 132 -11.05 21.39 1.21
C THR A 132 -9.56 21.62 1.05
N VAL A 133 -9.17 22.83 0.69
CA VAL A 133 -7.77 23.21 0.50
C VAL A 133 -7.21 23.67 1.84
N VAL A 134 -6.11 23.08 2.28
CA VAL A 134 -5.43 23.38 3.54
C VAL A 134 -4.04 23.99 3.25
N PRO A 135 -3.34 24.53 4.24
CA PRO A 135 -1.94 24.89 4.04
C PRO A 135 -1.14 23.71 3.56
N PRO A 136 -0.21 23.88 2.59
CA PRO A 136 0.52 22.78 1.97
C PRO A 136 1.19 21.86 2.99
N VAL A 137 0.97 20.54 2.84
CA VAL A 137 1.60 19.53 3.69
C VAL A 137 3.08 19.41 3.35
N GLY A 138 3.94 19.51 4.36
CA GLY A 138 5.40 19.45 4.17
C GLY A 138 5.88 18.08 3.69
N GLN A 139 6.74 18.08 2.69
CA GLN A 139 7.37 16.87 2.14
C GLN A 139 8.28 16.21 3.18
N PRO A 140 8.20 14.87 3.39
CA PRO A 140 9.16 14.13 4.20
C PRO A 140 10.58 14.22 3.61
N ARG A 141 11.58 14.35 4.48
CA ARG A 141 13.00 14.47 4.11
C ARG A 141 13.82 13.41 4.82
N ASP A 142 15.05 13.22 4.38
CA ASP A 142 16.04 12.34 5.00
C ASP A 142 15.45 10.94 5.24
N VAL A 143 14.77 10.42 4.21
CA VAL A 143 14.22 9.06 4.28
C VAL A 143 15.37 8.09 4.17
N ASP A 144 15.51 7.27 5.20
CA ASP A 144 16.48 6.19 5.27
C ASP A 144 15.78 4.84 5.38
N ALA A 145 16.39 3.81 4.78
CA ALA A 145 15.89 2.44 4.76
C ALA A 145 17.01 1.48 5.13
N GLU A 146 16.86 0.78 6.24
CA GLU A 146 17.87 -0.15 6.75
C GLU A 146 17.29 -1.54 7.03
N ALA A 147 18.15 -2.56 7.00
CA ALA A 147 17.76 -3.90 7.41
C ALA A 147 17.44 -3.91 8.91
N ALA A 148 16.35 -4.59 9.29
CA ALA A 148 15.93 -4.80 10.66
C ALA A 148 15.59 -6.29 10.89
N PRO A 149 15.57 -6.80 12.13
CA PRO A 149 15.26 -8.21 12.40
C PRO A 149 13.94 -8.69 11.80
N GLN A 150 12.95 -7.77 11.66
CA GLN A 150 11.62 -8.05 11.13
C GLN A 150 11.46 -7.73 9.64
N GLY A 151 12.50 -7.25 8.94
CA GLY A 151 12.43 -6.86 7.53
C GLY A 151 13.20 -5.59 7.23
N VAL A 152 12.54 -4.50 6.82
CA VAL A 152 13.14 -3.19 6.55
C VAL A 152 12.54 -2.14 7.48
N ARG A 153 13.39 -1.43 8.21
CA ARG A 153 13.03 -0.26 9.00
C ARG A 153 13.24 1.00 8.16
N LEU A 154 12.24 1.85 8.14
CA LEU A 154 12.26 3.16 7.51
C LEU A 154 12.21 4.24 8.59
N THR A 155 12.98 5.30 8.41
CA THR A 155 12.94 6.51 9.24
C THR A 155 12.95 7.74 8.34
N TRP A 156 12.39 8.86 8.79
CA TRP A 156 12.37 10.12 8.04
C TRP A 156 12.20 11.32 8.95
N GLN A 157 12.38 12.52 8.36
CA GLN A 157 12.11 13.80 9.00
C GLN A 157 10.82 14.40 8.44
N GLY A 158 9.94 14.90 9.32
CA GLY A 158 8.69 15.55 8.93
C GLY A 158 7.84 15.93 10.13
N LYS A 159 6.88 16.82 9.88
CA LYS A 159 5.87 17.26 10.88
C LYS A 159 4.50 17.11 10.24
N SER A 160 3.92 15.92 10.34
CA SER A 160 2.58 15.63 9.85
C SER A 160 1.89 14.66 10.80
N PRO A 161 0.54 14.69 10.91
CA PRO A 161 -0.19 13.74 11.75
C PRO A 161 -0.08 12.30 11.28
N ALA A 162 0.16 12.08 9.98
CA ALA A 162 0.36 10.73 9.45
C ALA A 162 1.19 10.72 8.16
N TYR A 163 1.67 9.55 7.81
CA TYR A 163 2.49 9.28 6.63
C TYR A 163 2.01 8.02 5.93
N VAL A 164 2.10 8.00 4.62
CA VAL A 164 1.86 6.84 3.77
C VAL A 164 3.20 6.39 3.22
N VAL A 165 3.49 5.10 3.37
CA VAL A 165 4.71 4.48 2.85
C VAL A 165 4.37 3.72 1.57
N LEU A 166 5.11 4.01 0.52
CA LEU A 166 5.02 3.33 -0.77
C LEU A 166 6.30 2.53 -0.99
N ARG A 167 6.15 1.37 -1.63
CA ARG A 167 7.27 0.48 -1.97
C ARG A 167 7.17 0.04 -3.42
N ARG A 168 8.32 -0.14 -4.03
CA ARG A 168 8.52 -0.86 -5.29
C ARG A 168 9.50 -1.99 -5.04
N GLY A 169 9.07 -3.22 -5.26
CA GLY A 169 9.89 -4.44 -5.17
C GLY A 169 10.63 -4.74 -6.48
N PRO A 170 11.44 -5.82 -6.52
CA PRO A 170 12.30 -6.14 -7.67
C PRO A 170 11.53 -6.41 -8.97
N ASP A 171 10.33 -6.96 -8.89
CA ASP A 171 9.51 -7.35 -10.04
C ASP A 171 8.35 -6.37 -10.30
N GLU A 172 8.29 -5.27 -9.55
CA GLU A 172 7.21 -4.27 -9.62
C GLU A 172 7.66 -3.09 -10.49
N LYS A 173 6.78 -2.61 -11.37
CA LYS A 173 7.04 -1.43 -12.20
C LYS A 173 6.69 -0.14 -11.45
N ASP A 174 5.62 -0.18 -10.67
CA ASP A 174 5.04 0.97 -10.02
C ASP A 174 5.14 0.85 -8.49
N PHE A 175 5.12 1.98 -7.81
CA PHE A 175 5.04 2.02 -6.36
C PHE A 175 3.63 1.67 -5.89
N ALA A 176 3.55 0.78 -4.91
CA ALA A 176 2.31 0.44 -4.21
C ALA A 176 2.36 0.91 -2.76
N THR A 177 1.22 1.33 -2.22
CA THR A 177 1.10 1.63 -0.80
C THR A 177 1.24 0.34 0.02
N VAL A 178 2.21 0.31 0.94
CA VAL A 178 2.50 -0.85 1.81
C VAL A 178 2.22 -0.57 3.28
N GLY A 179 2.09 0.69 3.68
CA GLY A 179 1.83 1.01 5.07
C GLY A 179 1.44 2.46 5.33
N ARG A 180 1.05 2.70 6.59
CA ARG A 180 0.75 4.01 7.14
C ARG A 180 1.32 4.10 8.55
N SER A 181 1.85 5.26 8.93
CA SER A 181 2.40 5.52 10.25
C SER A 181 2.00 6.91 10.74
N GLU A 182 1.76 7.04 12.03
CA GLU A 182 1.61 8.33 12.73
C GLU A 182 2.93 8.82 13.35
N LYS A 183 4.00 8.02 13.17
CA LYS A 183 5.35 8.33 13.63
C LYS A 183 6.27 8.52 12.43
N ASN A 184 7.43 9.09 12.68
CA ASN A 184 8.49 9.26 11.68
C ASN A 184 9.32 7.96 11.46
N GLU A 185 8.70 6.82 11.67
CA GLU A 185 9.28 5.50 11.44
C GLU A 185 8.20 4.48 11.04
N TRP A 186 8.62 3.45 10.32
CA TRP A 186 7.77 2.32 9.98
C TRP A 186 8.62 1.09 9.65
N ILE A 187 8.08 -0.12 9.88
CA ILE A 187 8.76 -1.38 9.58
C ILE A 187 7.97 -2.14 8.52
N ASP A 188 8.63 -2.44 7.41
CA ASP A 188 8.11 -3.36 6.41
C ASP A 188 8.46 -4.80 6.78
N ALA A 189 7.54 -5.44 7.52
CA ALA A 189 7.68 -6.85 7.89
C ALA A 189 7.44 -7.82 6.73
N THR A 190 7.01 -7.33 5.56
CA THR A 190 6.80 -8.14 4.36
C THR A 190 8.03 -8.18 3.45
N ALA A 191 9.01 -7.31 3.69
CA ALA A 191 10.26 -7.28 2.95
C ALA A 191 11.10 -8.54 3.24
N GLN A 192 11.59 -9.18 2.18
CA GLN A 192 12.39 -10.40 2.27
C GLN A 192 13.88 -10.06 2.20
N PHE A 193 14.69 -10.68 3.05
CA PHE A 193 16.14 -10.54 2.99
C PHE A 193 16.70 -11.00 1.64
N GLY A 194 17.70 -10.27 1.13
CA GLY A 194 18.36 -10.52 -0.14
C GLY A 194 17.61 -9.98 -1.38
N LYS A 195 16.43 -9.38 -1.22
CA LYS A 195 15.70 -8.74 -2.33
C LYS A 195 15.82 -7.21 -2.27
N PRO A 196 16.05 -6.52 -3.41
CA PRO A 196 16.12 -5.06 -3.44
C PRO A 196 14.71 -4.45 -3.36
N TYR A 197 14.58 -3.37 -2.59
CA TYR A 197 13.37 -2.56 -2.46
C TYR A 197 13.70 -1.08 -2.57
N THR A 198 12.78 -0.32 -3.11
CA THR A 198 12.81 1.15 -3.11
C THR A 198 11.56 1.68 -2.45
N TYR A 199 11.71 2.64 -1.56
CA TYR A 199 10.64 3.23 -0.77
C TYR A 199 10.50 4.73 -1.04
N LEU A 200 9.27 5.19 -0.91
CA LEU A 200 8.88 6.60 -0.87
C LEU A 200 7.98 6.83 0.33
N VAL A 201 8.04 8.02 0.90
CA VAL A 201 7.16 8.43 2.00
C VAL A 201 6.42 9.69 1.59
N MET A 202 5.14 9.73 1.88
CA MET A 202 4.25 10.86 1.64
C MET A 202 3.59 11.25 2.95
N ALA A 203 3.69 12.50 3.34
CA ALA A 203 2.97 13.02 4.49
C ALA A 203 1.50 13.29 4.12
N VAL A 204 0.59 13.06 5.04
CA VAL A 204 -0.84 13.30 4.86
C VAL A 204 -1.41 14.02 6.07
N ALA A 205 -2.36 14.92 5.82
CA ALA A 205 -3.05 15.67 6.85
C ALA A 205 -4.56 15.73 6.55
N PRO A 206 -5.43 15.77 7.58
CA PRO A 206 -6.87 15.90 7.37
C PRO A 206 -7.23 17.17 6.58
N ALA A 207 -8.10 17.04 5.59
CA ALA A 207 -8.61 18.13 4.79
C ALA A 207 -10.12 17.96 4.55
N GLY A 208 -10.94 18.52 5.41
CA GLY A 208 -12.40 18.35 5.38
C GLY A 208 -12.80 16.88 5.56
N LYS A 209 -13.43 16.30 4.52
CA LYS A 209 -13.82 14.87 4.51
C LYS A 209 -12.74 13.96 3.93
N GLY A 210 -11.64 14.51 3.43
CA GLY A 210 -10.53 13.80 2.81
C GLY A 210 -9.20 14.12 3.47
N GLU A 211 -8.12 13.92 2.73
CA GLU A 211 -6.75 14.18 3.14
C GLU A 211 -6.03 15.02 2.09
N ALA A 212 -5.24 15.98 2.54
CA ALA A 212 -4.21 16.64 1.74
C ALA A 212 -2.91 15.82 1.84
N GLN A 213 -2.17 15.79 0.74
CA GLN A 213 -0.94 15.03 0.58
C GLN A 213 0.24 15.97 0.39
N SER A 214 1.41 15.57 0.86
CA SER A 214 2.66 16.22 0.45
C SER A 214 3.09 15.74 -0.94
N GLU A 215 4.12 16.37 -1.51
CA GLU A 215 4.93 15.72 -2.54
C GLU A 215 5.61 14.47 -1.94
N LEU A 216 5.95 13.51 -2.81
CA LEU A 216 6.67 12.29 -2.41
C LEU A 216 8.10 12.65 -1.98
N SER A 217 8.64 11.94 -1.00
CA SER A 217 10.03 12.05 -0.59
C SER A 217 11.00 11.70 -1.74
N GLN A 218 12.29 11.86 -1.50
CA GLN A 218 13.31 11.18 -2.30
C GLN A 218 13.23 9.67 -2.09
N GLU A 219 13.66 8.91 -3.09
CA GLU A 219 13.72 7.45 -3.03
C GLU A 219 14.78 6.98 -2.03
N ALA A 220 14.43 6.02 -1.17
CA ALA A 220 15.35 5.30 -0.30
C ALA A 220 15.40 3.83 -0.75
N SER A 221 16.59 3.35 -1.12
CA SER A 221 16.75 1.99 -1.64
C SER A 221 17.57 1.14 -0.69
N VAL A 222 17.18 -0.12 -0.50
CA VAL A 222 17.87 -1.09 0.35
C VAL A 222 17.76 -2.50 -0.20
N THR A 223 18.83 -3.28 -0.04
CA THR A 223 18.78 -4.74 -0.15
C THR A 223 19.08 -5.29 1.25
N PRO A 224 18.02 -5.63 2.05
CA PRO A 224 18.24 -6.03 3.42
C PRO A 224 18.99 -7.37 3.50
N ILE A 225 20.00 -7.45 4.36
CA ILE A 225 20.78 -8.67 4.61
C ILE A 225 20.47 -9.15 6.02
N ASP A 226 20.15 -10.45 6.19
CA ASP A 226 19.91 -11.03 7.50
C ASP A 226 21.24 -11.24 8.26
N THR A 227 21.62 -10.21 9.01
CA THR A 227 22.78 -10.25 9.91
C THR A 227 22.38 -10.38 11.38
N PHE A 228 21.11 -10.51 11.68
CA PHE A 228 20.53 -10.49 13.01
C PHE A 228 20.52 -11.89 13.65
N PRO A 229 20.74 -11.99 14.97
CA PRO A 229 20.46 -13.22 15.69
C PRO A 229 18.94 -13.56 15.66
N PRO A 230 18.59 -14.83 15.89
CA PRO A 230 17.17 -15.18 16.08
C PRO A 230 16.64 -14.63 17.41
N ALA A 231 15.33 -14.65 17.56
CA ALA A 231 14.70 -14.35 18.84
C ALA A 231 15.08 -15.38 19.90
N THR A 232 15.22 -14.93 21.14
CA THR A 232 15.47 -15.81 22.29
C THR A 232 14.31 -16.79 22.47
N PRO A 233 14.55 -18.10 22.61
CA PRO A 233 13.49 -19.08 22.90
C PRO A 233 12.76 -18.75 24.20
N THR A 234 11.44 -18.92 24.22
CA THR A 234 10.57 -18.68 25.38
C THR A 234 9.90 -19.98 25.83
N GLY A 235 9.27 -19.97 26.99
CA GLY A 235 8.47 -21.08 27.49
C GLY A 235 9.27 -22.36 27.77
N LEU A 236 10.58 -22.26 28.03
CA LEU A 236 11.39 -23.43 28.42
C LEU A 236 10.84 -24.06 29.70
N ARG A 237 10.61 -25.37 29.63
CA ARG A 237 10.18 -26.20 30.76
C ARG A 237 10.93 -27.51 30.77
N ALA A 238 11.11 -28.07 31.94
CA ALA A 238 11.81 -29.32 32.16
C ALA A 238 10.95 -30.29 32.98
N VAL A 239 10.91 -31.55 32.56
CA VAL A 239 10.21 -32.62 33.25
C VAL A 239 11.24 -33.73 33.54
N ALA A 240 11.47 -34.02 34.82
CA ALA A 240 12.40 -35.03 35.22
C ALA A 240 11.74 -36.41 35.28
N SER A 241 12.53 -37.44 34.89
CA SER A 241 12.24 -38.86 35.07
C SER A 241 13.45 -39.53 35.73
N PRO A 242 13.38 -40.79 36.15
CA PRO A 242 14.51 -41.48 36.83
C PRO A 242 15.79 -41.56 35.97
N SER A 243 15.67 -41.50 34.65
CA SER A 243 16.80 -41.69 33.71
C SER A 243 17.01 -40.58 32.69
N SER A 244 16.19 -39.54 32.72
CA SER A 244 16.28 -38.42 31.78
C SER A 244 15.60 -37.17 32.33
N ILE A 245 15.95 -36.01 31.74
CA ILE A 245 15.21 -34.76 31.87
C ILE A 245 14.75 -34.36 30.48
N GLU A 246 13.44 -34.29 30.31
CA GLU A 246 12.80 -33.90 29.05
C GLU A 246 12.59 -32.39 29.06
N LEU A 247 13.13 -31.71 28.02
CA LEU A 247 13.01 -30.27 27.83
C LEU A 247 12.06 -29.97 26.67
N ALA A 248 11.24 -28.96 26.83
CA ALA A 248 10.41 -28.42 25.75
C ALA A 248 10.33 -26.89 25.89
N TRP A 249 10.19 -26.19 24.76
CA TRP A 249 10.07 -24.74 24.70
C TRP A 249 9.17 -24.31 23.55
N ASP A 250 8.86 -23.01 23.46
CA ASP A 250 8.07 -22.47 22.38
C ASP A 250 8.92 -22.39 21.10
N ARG A 251 8.35 -22.86 19.98
CA ARG A 251 9.06 -22.88 18.69
C ARG A 251 9.23 -21.46 18.16
N ASN A 252 10.44 -21.11 17.79
CA ASN A 252 10.73 -19.91 17.01
C ASN A 252 10.14 -20.02 15.58
N THR A 253 9.72 -18.90 15.03
CA THR A 253 8.99 -18.84 13.74
C THR A 253 9.79 -18.25 12.58
N GLU A 254 11.06 -17.86 12.81
CA GLU A 254 11.93 -17.27 11.81
C GLU A 254 12.21 -18.24 10.65
N PRO A 255 12.03 -17.81 9.38
CA PRO A 255 12.20 -18.70 8.21
C PRO A 255 13.61 -19.26 8.06
N THR A 256 14.62 -18.58 8.63
CA THR A 256 16.03 -18.96 8.52
C THR A 256 16.55 -19.72 9.74
N LEU A 257 15.67 -20.11 10.66
CA LEU A 257 16.03 -20.92 11.82
C LEU A 257 16.54 -22.29 11.36
N THR A 258 17.68 -22.74 11.92
CA THR A 258 18.26 -24.06 11.65
C THR A 258 18.12 -25.03 12.81
N GLY A 259 17.84 -24.53 14.02
CA GLY A 259 17.68 -25.37 15.21
C GLY A 259 18.02 -24.64 16.49
N TYR A 260 18.32 -25.40 17.51
CA TYR A 260 18.59 -24.94 18.88
C TYR A 260 19.83 -25.57 19.44
N ARG A 261 20.47 -24.87 20.39
CA ARG A 261 21.53 -25.41 21.25
C ARG A 261 21.06 -25.50 22.68
N VAL A 262 21.34 -26.60 23.33
CA VAL A 262 20.91 -26.87 24.69
C VAL A 262 22.11 -26.82 25.62
N TYR A 263 21.95 -26.10 26.71
CA TYR A 263 22.97 -25.88 27.72
C TYR A 263 22.51 -26.42 29.06
N ARG A 264 23.43 -26.99 29.82
CA ARG A 264 23.22 -27.54 31.18
C ARG A 264 24.30 -27.09 32.12
N GLY A 265 23.94 -26.79 33.34
CA GLY A 265 24.85 -26.59 34.48
C GLY A 265 24.41 -27.46 35.64
N LEU A 266 25.36 -27.96 36.44
CA LEU A 266 25.08 -28.67 37.66
C LEU A 266 24.89 -27.66 38.79
N GLY A 267 23.71 -27.64 39.42
CA GLY A 267 23.34 -26.63 40.42
C GLY A 267 23.59 -25.21 39.89
N ASN A 268 24.35 -24.41 40.63
CA ASN A 268 24.72 -23.04 40.23
C ASN A 268 25.96 -22.94 39.34
N GLY A 269 26.50 -24.08 38.86
CA GLY A 269 27.66 -24.13 37.97
C GLY A 269 27.42 -23.44 36.62
N PRO A 270 28.48 -23.27 35.82
CA PRO A 270 28.35 -22.68 34.50
C PRO A 270 27.48 -23.53 33.57
N LEU A 271 26.82 -22.87 32.65
CA LEU A 271 26.05 -23.54 31.58
C LEU A 271 27.02 -23.97 30.48
N GLU A 272 27.08 -25.28 30.21
CA GLU A 272 27.86 -25.88 29.14
C GLU A 272 26.92 -26.48 28.07
N ARG A 273 27.30 -26.37 26.80
CA ARG A 273 26.52 -26.96 25.70
C ARG A 273 26.58 -28.49 25.80
N ILE A 274 25.40 -29.11 25.82
CA ILE A 274 25.24 -30.57 25.91
C ILE A 274 24.71 -31.21 24.63
N GLY A 275 24.11 -30.40 23.73
CA GLY A 275 23.60 -30.93 22.47
C GLY A 275 22.89 -29.88 21.63
N ASP A 276 22.41 -30.36 20.47
CA ASP A 276 21.62 -29.60 19.52
C ASP A 276 20.27 -30.28 19.28
N SER A 277 19.28 -29.50 18.80
CA SER A 277 17.99 -30.01 18.41
C SER A 277 17.42 -29.24 17.24
N ASP A 278 16.84 -29.93 16.26
CA ASP A 278 16.13 -29.33 15.12
C ASP A 278 14.67 -29.00 15.47
N ILE A 279 14.20 -29.46 16.62
CA ILE A 279 12.84 -29.25 17.13
C ILE A 279 12.87 -28.55 18.48
N ALA A 280 11.75 -28.01 18.92
CA ALA A 280 11.61 -27.31 20.19
C ALA A 280 11.51 -28.25 21.39
N ALA A 281 12.32 -29.30 21.42
CA ALA A 281 12.39 -30.30 22.50
C ALA A 281 13.79 -30.95 22.53
N TYR A 282 14.20 -31.46 23.71
CA TYR A 282 15.44 -32.18 23.88
C TYR A 282 15.33 -33.16 25.08
N SER A 283 15.90 -34.35 24.95
CA SER A 283 15.97 -35.34 26.03
C SER A 283 17.42 -35.45 26.53
N ASP A 284 17.66 -35.01 27.75
CA ASP A 284 18.94 -35.19 28.41
C ASP A 284 18.95 -36.53 29.18
N ARG A 285 19.64 -37.51 28.64
CA ARG A 285 19.83 -38.86 29.23
C ARG A 285 21.13 -39.03 29.98
N LYS A 286 21.94 -37.97 30.08
CA LYS A 286 23.22 -37.98 30.80
C LYS A 286 23.08 -37.30 32.16
N VAL A 287 22.05 -37.70 32.92
CA VAL A 287 21.74 -37.18 34.25
C VAL A 287 21.95 -38.23 35.31
N GLU A 288 22.32 -37.82 36.53
CA GLU A 288 22.54 -38.67 37.67
C GLU A 288 21.41 -38.49 38.70
N ALA A 289 20.98 -39.60 39.34
CA ALA A 289 19.93 -39.56 40.35
C ALA A 289 20.29 -38.63 41.52
N GLY A 290 19.33 -37.89 42.04
CA GLY A 290 19.48 -36.97 43.15
C GLY A 290 20.24 -35.68 42.81
N LYS A 291 20.58 -35.41 41.55
CA LYS A 291 21.23 -34.17 41.13
C LYS A 291 20.24 -33.16 40.60
N THR A 292 20.52 -31.89 40.89
CA THR A 292 19.79 -30.75 40.33
C THR A 292 20.56 -30.12 39.20
N TYR A 293 19.90 -29.98 38.05
CA TYR A 293 20.46 -29.40 36.84
C TYR A 293 19.72 -28.15 36.46
N ARG A 294 20.44 -27.18 35.92
CA ARG A 294 19.90 -25.95 35.35
C ARG A 294 20.08 -25.98 33.84
N TYR A 295 19.03 -25.66 33.10
CA TYR A 295 19.02 -25.68 31.62
C TYR A 295 18.67 -24.32 31.02
N ALA A 296 19.29 -24.01 29.90
CA ALA A 296 18.92 -22.91 29.00
C ALA A 296 19.03 -23.35 27.55
N VAL A 297 18.34 -22.69 26.68
CA VAL A 297 18.29 -22.98 25.23
C VAL A 297 18.50 -21.71 24.43
N THR A 298 19.29 -21.82 23.37
CA THR A 298 19.46 -20.76 22.36
C THR A 298 18.92 -21.23 21.02
N ALA A 299 18.47 -20.30 20.19
CA ALA A 299 18.09 -20.55 18.79
C ALA A 299 19.26 -20.22 17.86
N VAL A 300 19.38 -20.91 16.72
CA VAL A 300 20.45 -20.73 15.74
C VAL A 300 19.87 -20.54 14.35
N LYS A 301 20.35 -19.56 13.60
CA LYS A 301 19.98 -19.28 12.23
C LYS A 301 21.02 -19.79 11.21
N LYS A 302 20.59 -19.91 9.95
CA LYS A 302 21.43 -20.30 8.80
C LYS A 302 22.67 -19.41 8.61
N ASN A 303 22.60 -18.14 9.00
CA ASN A 303 23.74 -17.20 8.98
C ASN A 303 24.78 -17.46 10.10
N GLY A 304 24.60 -18.51 10.92
CA GLY A 304 25.45 -18.87 12.03
C GLY A 304 25.22 -18.05 13.30
N LYS A 305 24.32 -17.07 13.30
CA LYS A 305 24.03 -16.28 14.49
C LYS A 305 23.18 -17.08 15.48
N GLU A 306 23.49 -16.87 16.74
CA GLU A 306 22.86 -17.52 17.90
C GLU A 306 22.17 -16.46 18.76
N SER A 307 20.99 -16.79 19.30
CA SER A 307 20.24 -15.91 20.18
C SER A 307 20.90 -15.77 21.56
N ALA A 308 20.43 -14.83 22.35
CA ALA A 308 20.64 -14.89 23.79
C ALA A 308 20.02 -16.18 24.37
N PRO A 309 20.54 -16.70 25.51
CA PRO A 309 19.96 -17.85 26.19
C PRO A 309 18.54 -17.54 26.70
N SER A 310 17.66 -18.52 26.68
CA SER A 310 16.37 -18.47 27.35
C SER A 310 16.49 -18.19 28.85
N ALA A 311 15.41 -17.85 29.50
CA ALA A 311 15.31 -18.00 30.96
C ALA A 311 15.67 -19.44 31.34
N ALA A 312 16.49 -19.58 32.37
CA ALA A 312 16.92 -20.90 32.84
C ALA A 312 15.82 -21.59 33.64
N VAL A 313 15.72 -22.91 33.52
CA VAL A 313 14.85 -23.76 34.35
C VAL A 313 15.68 -24.78 35.12
N GLU A 314 15.20 -25.14 36.30
CA GLU A 314 15.85 -26.18 37.12
C GLU A 314 15.01 -27.44 37.14
N ALA A 315 15.66 -28.60 37.14
CA ALA A 315 15.06 -29.89 37.31
C ALA A 315 15.97 -30.83 38.11
N SER A 316 15.37 -31.60 38.98
CA SER A 316 16.08 -32.60 39.80
C SER A 316 15.57 -33.98 39.44
N THR A 317 16.50 -34.89 39.18
CA THR A 317 16.17 -36.31 38.99
C THR A 317 15.80 -36.93 40.33
N PRO A 318 14.76 -37.76 40.39
CA PRO A 318 14.37 -38.46 41.60
C PRO A 318 15.42 -39.46 42.09
#